data_a6d8c71a49e35537a57d10d6393067cf
#
_entry.id   a6d8c71a49e35537a57d10d6393067cf
#
_cell.length_a   1.000
_cell.length_b   1.000
_cell.length_c   1.000
_cell.angle_alpha   90.00
_cell.angle_beta   90.00
_cell.angle_gamma   90.00
#
_symmetry.space_group_name_H-M   'P 1'
#
loop_
_entity.id
_entity.type
_entity.pdbx_description
1 polymer ?
#
loop_
_entity_poly.entity_id
_entity_poly.type
_entity_poly.pdbx_seq_one_letter_code
_entity_poly.pdbx_strand_id
1 'polypeptide(L)'
;MLLSQILYNPAINWVITLVILFYGPVLVVYLIFKLIGFQGYMSLFRFIEGKSIIYRMDPRTKILLSIIVTTVAAITIWWISAIMFVAVMALYALLSNIKEKLRVALPLILASFIGTAWTESIFAPYSYLQVIFHHVTFLYVFPQSLAVLGITQGSGTFYVPYLGYVSNPVGLTWEGIIYGLQITFRAVAAIASGLLLIFSTPPSDILRSLEKSGLPIELGFTLLLAVSSVPKVLENSMVVLNSLRARGVEFRPRSRNPIRLIAESLFIIRVIVMALVSIVILTLRDARQIAIAADIRAFRAYRRRTYYRDIRLGRIDYIAIALLIVLLIAGIYISGLPGMGAVPYNP
;
A
#
# COMPACT_ATOMS: atom_id res chain seq x y z
N MET A 1 22.63 -31.12 18.43
CA MET A 1 21.54 -31.77 19.15
C MET A 1 20.86 -30.87 20.20
N LEU A 2 21.57 -30.23 21.14
CA LEU A 2 20.97 -29.36 22.15
C LEU A 2 20.19 -28.15 21.53
N LEU A 3 20.71 -27.52 20.49
CA LEU A 3 20.08 -26.36 19.83
C LEU A 3 18.76 -26.73 19.12
N SER A 4 18.69 -27.92 18.52
CA SER A 4 17.46 -28.41 17.88
C SER A 4 16.37 -28.74 18.90
N GLN A 5 16.72 -29.32 20.02
CA GLN A 5 15.76 -29.60 21.10
C GLN A 5 15.20 -28.34 21.74
N ILE A 6 16.00 -27.25 21.81
CA ILE A 6 15.56 -25.97 22.33
C ILE A 6 14.66 -25.24 21.32
N LEU A 7 15.10 -25.12 20.05
CA LEU A 7 14.37 -24.39 19.00
C LEU A 7 13.01 -25.00 18.67
N TYR A 8 12.87 -26.32 18.73
CA TYR A 8 11.63 -27.03 18.41
C TYR A 8 10.84 -27.52 19.63
N ASN A 9 11.20 -27.06 20.83
CA ASN A 9 10.31 -27.17 21.98
C ASN A 9 8.96 -26.49 21.63
N PRO A 10 7.80 -27.16 21.79
CA PRO A 10 6.51 -26.63 21.35
C PRO A 10 6.25 -25.19 21.77
N ALA A 11 6.57 -24.84 23.02
CA ALA A 11 6.37 -23.47 23.52
C ALA A 11 7.29 -22.44 22.85
N ILE A 12 8.56 -22.79 22.65
CA ILE A 12 9.55 -21.90 22.04
C ILE A 12 9.27 -21.74 20.55
N ASN A 13 8.90 -22.84 19.86
CA ASN A 13 8.53 -22.81 18.45
C ASN A 13 7.32 -21.89 18.21
N TRP A 14 6.29 -21.92 19.06
CA TRP A 14 5.17 -20.98 19.00
C TRP A 14 5.60 -19.53 19.15
N VAL A 15 6.46 -19.22 20.12
CA VAL A 15 6.96 -17.87 20.33
C VAL A 15 7.74 -17.37 19.12
N ILE A 16 8.67 -18.16 18.61
CA ILE A 16 9.48 -17.81 17.43
C ILE A 16 8.57 -17.59 16.21
N THR A 17 7.62 -18.50 15.99
CA THR A 17 6.68 -18.41 14.89
C THR A 17 5.85 -17.13 14.95
N LEU A 18 5.32 -16.78 16.13
CA LEU A 18 4.57 -15.53 16.31
C LEU A 18 5.46 -14.30 16.07
N VAL A 19 6.71 -14.33 16.53
CA VAL A 19 7.67 -13.25 16.25
C VAL A 19 7.90 -13.12 14.74
N ILE A 20 8.15 -14.22 14.04
CA ILE A 20 8.35 -14.22 12.59
C ILE A 20 7.09 -13.69 11.88
N LEU A 21 5.90 -14.16 12.22
CA LEU A 21 4.66 -13.74 11.57
C LEU A 21 4.36 -12.24 11.75
N PHE A 22 4.57 -11.71 12.95
CA PHE A 22 4.19 -10.33 13.27
C PHE A 22 5.33 -9.32 13.09
N TYR A 23 6.58 -9.76 13.01
CA TYR A 23 7.73 -8.85 12.89
C TYR A 23 7.67 -7.97 11.64
N GLY A 24 7.37 -8.53 10.48
CA GLY A 24 7.27 -7.78 9.22
C GLY A 24 6.20 -6.67 9.27
N PRO A 25 4.93 -6.98 9.55
CA PRO A 25 3.87 -5.97 9.66
C PRO A 25 4.17 -4.89 10.70
N VAL A 26 4.67 -5.26 11.88
CA VAL A 26 5.02 -4.30 12.93
C VAL A 26 6.17 -3.39 12.49
N LEU A 27 7.18 -3.93 11.84
CA LEU A 27 8.31 -3.16 11.31
C LEU A 27 7.86 -2.18 10.22
N VAL A 28 6.97 -2.59 9.33
CA VAL A 28 6.38 -1.71 8.29
C VAL A 28 5.64 -0.54 8.94
N VAL A 29 4.75 -0.82 9.89
CA VAL A 29 4.00 0.23 10.61
C VAL A 29 4.96 1.17 11.34
N TYR A 30 5.96 0.63 12.03
CA TYR A 30 6.98 1.42 12.71
C TYR A 30 7.77 2.32 11.74
N LEU A 31 8.19 1.80 10.59
CA LEU A 31 8.90 2.57 9.57
C LEU A 31 8.05 3.72 9.03
N ILE A 32 6.78 3.47 8.71
CA ILE A 32 5.86 4.51 8.24
C ILE A 32 5.76 5.62 9.28
N PHE A 33 5.48 5.30 10.54
CA PHE A 33 5.32 6.31 11.59
C PHE A 33 6.62 7.04 11.92
N LYS A 34 7.78 6.36 11.91
CA LYS A 34 9.07 6.96 12.24
C LYS A 34 9.62 7.84 11.13
N LEU A 35 9.51 7.40 9.86
CA LEU A 35 10.12 8.09 8.73
C LEU A 35 9.24 9.19 8.16
N ILE A 36 7.95 8.97 8.06
CA ILE A 36 7.00 9.93 7.48
C ILE A 36 6.50 10.89 8.56
N GLY A 37 6.14 10.34 9.72
CA GLY A 37 5.48 11.09 10.77
C GLY A 37 4.12 11.64 10.34
N PHE A 38 3.42 12.30 11.27
CA PHE A 38 2.11 12.87 10.99
C PHE A 38 2.16 14.03 9.98
N GLN A 39 3.19 14.87 10.07
CA GLN A 39 3.37 16.01 9.15
C GLN A 39 3.65 15.56 7.71
N GLY A 40 4.44 14.50 7.53
CA GLY A 40 4.70 13.93 6.22
C GLY A 40 3.45 13.32 5.60
N TYR A 41 2.61 12.65 6.40
CA TYR A 41 1.33 12.14 5.94
C TYR A 41 0.40 13.25 5.46
N MET A 42 0.33 14.39 6.18
CA MET A 42 -0.42 15.56 5.77
C MET A 42 0.10 16.18 4.45
N SER A 43 1.40 16.07 4.17
CA SER A 43 1.99 16.60 2.95
C SER A 43 1.54 15.84 1.68
N LEU A 44 1.08 14.58 1.79
CA LEU A 44 0.49 13.82 0.67
C LEU A 44 -0.74 14.51 0.09
N PHE A 45 -1.53 15.18 0.93
CA PHE A 45 -2.75 15.87 0.53
C PHE A 45 -2.50 17.32 0.09
N ARG A 46 -1.27 17.84 0.28
CA ARG A 46 -0.89 19.19 -0.12
C ARG A 46 -0.28 19.17 -1.52
N PHE A 47 -1.09 19.52 -2.50
CA PHE A 47 -0.61 19.67 -3.87
C PHE A 47 0.24 20.94 -4.02
N ILE A 48 1.43 20.80 -4.63
CA ILE A 48 2.32 21.92 -4.98
C ILE A 48 2.45 21.92 -6.50
N GLU A 49 1.98 22.99 -7.14
CA GLU A 49 2.08 23.15 -8.59
C GLU A 49 3.55 23.18 -9.04
N GLY A 50 3.83 22.54 -10.16
CA GLY A 50 5.14 22.52 -10.81
C GLY A 50 5.07 22.91 -12.28
N LYS A 51 6.22 23.30 -12.85
CA LYS A 51 6.33 23.74 -14.26
C LYS A 51 6.69 22.62 -15.23
N SER A 52 7.01 21.41 -14.74
CA SER A 52 7.48 20.29 -15.55
C SER A 52 6.39 19.71 -16.47
N ILE A 53 6.81 18.95 -17.48
CA ILE A 53 5.94 18.31 -18.48
C ILE A 53 4.86 17.46 -17.81
N ILE A 54 5.20 16.73 -16.74
CA ILE A 54 4.25 15.88 -16.00
C ILE A 54 3.06 16.69 -15.44
N TYR A 55 3.25 17.92 -14.97
CA TYR A 55 2.14 18.74 -14.46
C TYR A 55 1.22 19.27 -15.54
N ARG A 56 1.71 19.35 -16.79
CA ARG A 56 0.93 19.82 -17.95
C ARG A 56 0.11 18.70 -18.60
N MET A 57 0.44 17.44 -18.30
CA MET A 57 -0.28 16.28 -18.83
C MET A 57 -1.68 16.18 -18.20
N ASP A 58 -2.64 15.74 -19.01
CA ASP A 58 -4.02 15.48 -18.57
C ASP A 58 -4.03 14.38 -17.47
N PRO A 59 -4.83 14.54 -16.40
CA PRO A 59 -4.98 13.53 -15.36
C PRO A 59 -5.38 12.15 -15.89
N ARG A 60 -6.15 12.07 -16.98
CA ARG A 60 -6.55 10.79 -17.61
C ARG A 60 -5.35 10.00 -18.10
N THR A 61 -4.38 10.67 -18.73
CA THR A 61 -3.14 10.05 -19.19
C THR A 61 -2.33 9.48 -18.04
N LYS A 62 -2.30 10.17 -16.91
CA LYS A 62 -1.58 9.71 -15.70
C LYS A 62 -2.29 8.56 -15.00
N ILE A 63 -3.62 8.56 -14.98
CA ILE A 63 -4.41 7.44 -14.49
C ILE A 63 -4.14 6.20 -15.35
N LEU A 64 -4.18 6.35 -16.69
CA LEU A 64 -3.85 5.28 -17.61
C LEU A 64 -2.42 4.78 -17.42
N LEU A 65 -1.45 5.67 -17.19
CA LEU A 65 -0.07 5.30 -16.88
C LEU A 65 -0.02 4.41 -15.63
N SER A 66 -0.68 4.81 -14.53
CA SER A 66 -0.70 4.02 -13.31
C SER A 66 -1.35 2.65 -13.52
N ILE A 67 -2.48 2.58 -14.23
CA ILE A 67 -3.18 1.33 -14.51
C ILE A 67 -2.32 0.42 -15.40
N ILE A 68 -1.76 0.94 -16.47
CA ILE A 68 -0.97 0.15 -17.44
C ILE A 68 0.32 -0.36 -16.81
N VAL A 69 1.05 0.49 -16.07
CA VAL A 69 2.25 0.07 -15.34
C VAL A 69 1.92 -1.05 -14.36
N THR A 70 0.85 -0.90 -13.58
CA THR A 70 0.41 -1.93 -12.63
C THR A 70 0.03 -3.23 -13.34
N THR A 71 -0.73 -3.15 -14.43
CA THR A 71 -1.16 -4.32 -15.20
C THR A 71 0.04 -5.04 -15.81
N VAL A 72 0.93 -4.31 -16.49
CA VAL A 72 2.13 -4.90 -17.12
C VAL A 72 3.04 -5.51 -16.06
N ALA A 73 3.27 -4.82 -14.94
CA ALA A 73 4.06 -5.36 -13.82
C ALA A 73 3.44 -6.63 -13.22
N ALA A 74 2.10 -6.74 -13.19
CA ALA A 74 1.41 -7.91 -12.64
C ALA A 74 1.52 -9.14 -13.55
N ILE A 75 1.44 -8.96 -14.86
CA ILE A 75 1.38 -10.08 -15.83
C ILE A 75 2.75 -10.56 -16.31
N THR A 76 3.82 -9.76 -16.11
CA THR A 76 5.16 -10.07 -16.59
C THR A 76 6.08 -10.59 -15.50
N ILE A 77 7.24 -11.12 -15.88
CA ILE A 77 8.27 -11.61 -14.99
C ILE A 77 8.86 -10.47 -14.14
N TRP A 78 9.43 -10.82 -12.98
CA TRP A 78 9.90 -9.88 -11.97
C TRP A 78 10.91 -8.83 -12.45
N TRP A 79 11.84 -9.18 -13.34
CA TRP A 79 12.85 -8.23 -13.82
C TRP A 79 12.25 -7.15 -14.75
N ILE A 80 11.18 -7.47 -15.51
CA ILE A 80 10.42 -6.47 -16.29
C ILE A 80 9.72 -5.52 -15.33
N SER A 81 9.14 -6.06 -14.26
CA SER A 81 8.52 -5.24 -13.19
C SER A 81 9.55 -4.33 -12.51
N ALA A 82 10.78 -4.81 -12.32
CA ALA A 82 11.89 -4.00 -11.81
C ALA A 82 12.28 -2.87 -12.78
N ILE A 83 12.33 -3.15 -14.08
CA ILE A 83 12.57 -2.12 -15.12
C ILE A 83 11.44 -1.08 -15.10
N MET A 84 10.17 -1.53 -15.00
CA MET A 84 9.02 -0.62 -14.87
C MET A 84 9.13 0.26 -13.63
N PHE A 85 9.52 -0.31 -12.51
CA PHE A 85 9.75 0.47 -11.29
C PHE A 85 10.83 1.54 -11.49
N VAL A 86 11.98 1.17 -12.09
CA VAL A 86 13.07 2.12 -12.38
C VAL A 86 12.60 3.21 -13.35
N ALA A 87 11.84 2.86 -14.39
CA ALA A 87 11.28 3.82 -15.33
C ALA A 87 10.33 4.82 -14.64
N VAL A 88 9.46 4.33 -13.76
CA VAL A 88 8.59 5.19 -12.95
C VAL A 88 9.41 6.08 -12.02
N MET A 89 10.44 5.54 -11.36
CA MET A 89 11.34 6.34 -10.51
C MET A 89 12.10 7.42 -11.30
N ALA A 90 12.46 7.16 -12.56
CA ALA A 90 13.04 8.18 -13.43
C ALA A 90 12.05 9.33 -13.71
N LEU A 91 10.74 9.05 -13.81
CA LEU A 91 9.72 10.10 -13.93
C LEU A 91 9.63 10.99 -12.69
N TYR A 92 9.99 10.49 -11.50
CA TYR A 92 10.06 11.34 -10.29
C TYR A 92 11.09 12.45 -10.42
N ALA A 93 12.15 12.26 -11.20
CA ALA A 93 13.15 13.31 -11.47
C ALA A 93 12.55 14.54 -12.17
N LEU A 94 11.43 14.38 -12.88
CA LEU A 94 10.70 15.45 -13.53
C LEU A 94 9.74 16.21 -12.59
N LEU A 95 9.60 15.76 -11.33
CA LEU A 95 8.74 16.42 -10.35
C LEU A 95 9.43 17.67 -9.76
N SER A 96 8.65 18.74 -9.59
CA SER A 96 9.10 19.90 -8.81
C SER A 96 9.21 19.51 -7.34
N ASN A 97 10.20 20.10 -6.62
CA ASN A 97 10.46 19.83 -5.20
C ASN A 97 10.67 18.33 -4.92
N ILE A 98 11.46 17.68 -5.77
CA ILE A 98 11.74 16.25 -5.72
C ILE A 98 12.16 15.78 -4.32
N LYS A 99 12.95 16.55 -3.59
CA LYS A 99 13.45 16.18 -2.25
C LYS A 99 12.32 16.02 -1.23
N GLU A 100 11.33 16.90 -1.24
CA GLU A 100 10.19 16.85 -0.31
C GLU A 100 9.27 15.68 -0.66
N LYS A 101 8.97 15.50 -1.95
CA LYS A 101 8.12 14.41 -2.43
C LYS A 101 8.78 13.05 -2.24
N LEU A 102 10.07 12.95 -2.50
CA LEU A 102 10.84 11.73 -2.31
C LEU A 102 10.97 11.37 -0.82
N ARG A 103 11.07 12.36 0.07
CA ARG A 103 11.08 12.13 1.53
C ARG A 103 9.82 11.39 2.01
N VAL A 104 8.70 11.56 1.33
CA VAL A 104 7.44 10.86 1.66
C VAL A 104 7.26 9.59 0.83
N ALA A 105 7.62 9.64 -0.47
CA ALA A 105 7.48 8.48 -1.36
C ALA A 105 8.40 7.32 -0.98
N LEU A 106 9.69 7.59 -0.72
CA LEU A 106 10.67 6.55 -0.40
C LEU A 106 10.30 5.69 0.81
N PRO A 107 9.89 6.26 1.96
CA PRO A 107 9.46 5.44 3.09
C PRO A 107 8.23 4.59 2.78
N LEU A 108 7.26 5.08 2.00
CA LEU A 108 6.09 4.31 1.59
C LEU A 108 6.47 3.16 0.65
N ILE A 109 7.34 3.42 -0.31
CA ILE A 109 7.86 2.42 -1.24
C ILE A 109 8.67 1.36 -0.48
N LEU A 110 9.56 1.79 0.44
CA LEU A 110 10.35 0.87 1.28
C LEU A 110 9.46 0.05 2.23
N ALA A 111 8.47 0.67 2.84
CA ALA A 111 7.52 -0.04 3.70
C ALA A 111 6.72 -1.09 2.91
N SER A 112 6.28 -0.76 1.71
CA SER A 112 5.65 -1.71 0.80
C SER A 112 6.62 -2.82 0.38
N PHE A 113 7.86 -2.48 0.04
CA PHE A 113 8.89 -3.46 -0.32
C PHE A 113 9.09 -4.48 0.80
N ILE A 114 9.32 -4.02 2.03
CA ILE A 114 9.53 -4.90 3.18
C ILE A 114 8.27 -5.70 3.49
N GLY A 115 7.09 -5.04 3.47
CA GLY A 115 5.82 -5.68 3.80
C GLY A 115 5.44 -6.81 2.83
N THR A 116 5.51 -6.54 1.52
CA THR A 116 5.21 -7.55 0.49
C THR A 116 6.25 -8.66 0.46
N ALA A 117 7.55 -8.32 0.51
CA ALA A 117 8.60 -9.34 0.55
C ALA A 117 8.40 -10.30 1.73
N TRP A 118 8.10 -9.76 2.91
CA TRP A 118 7.88 -10.56 4.10
C TRP A 118 6.65 -11.45 3.99
N THR A 119 5.52 -10.87 3.59
CA THR A 119 4.25 -11.60 3.49
C THR A 119 4.32 -12.70 2.43
N GLU A 120 4.79 -12.37 1.23
CA GLU A 120 4.89 -13.33 0.13
C GLU A 120 5.92 -14.43 0.39
N SER A 121 6.95 -14.15 1.18
CA SER A 121 7.94 -15.18 1.58
C SER A 121 7.33 -16.25 2.50
N ILE A 122 6.37 -15.87 3.34
CA ILE A 122 5.73 -16.79 4.29
C ILE A 122 4.55 -17.53 3.64
N PHE A 123 3.78 -16.84 2.78
CA PHE A 123 2.57 -17.35 2.16
C PHE A 123 2.76 -17.82 0.72
N ALA A 124 4.00 -18.07 0.28
CA ALA A 124 4.31 -18.52 -1.06
C ALA A 124 3.62 -19.87 -1.36
N PRO A 125 2.83 -19.99 -2.45
CA PRO A 125 2.21 -21.26 -2.79
C PRO A 125 3.25 -22.33 -3.14
N TYR A 126 3.25 -23.45 -2.42
CA TYR A 126 4.23 -24.52 -2.61
C TYR A 126 4.28 -25.05 -4.05
N SER A 127 3.11 -25.16 -4.71
CA SER A 127 3.02 -25.56 -6.12
C SER A 127 3.83 -24.66 -7.04
N TYR A 128 3.83 -23.34 -6.80
CA TYR A 128 4.62 -22.39 -7.58
C TYR A 128 6.11 -22.51 -7.29
N LEU A 129 6.49 -22.70 -6.02
CA LEU A 129 7.89 -22.88 -5.65
C LEU A 129 8.48 -24.12 -6.30
N GLN A 130 7.73 -25.23 -6.35
CA GLN A 130 8.17 -26.48 -6.97
C GLN A 130 8.35 -26.34 -8.49
N VAL A 131 7.46 -25.61 -9.17
CA VAL A 131 7.55 -25.36 -10.61
C VAL A 131 8.74 -24.45 -10.95
N ILE A 132 8.99 -23.42 -10.13
CA ILE A 132 10.02 -22.41 -10.41
C ILE A 132 11.42 -22.92 -10.05
N PHE A 133 11.56 -23.56 -8.90
CA PHE A 133 12.89 -23.90 -8.32
C PHE A 133 13.23 -25.39 -8.35
N HIS A 134 12.28 -26.27 -8.70
CA HIS A 134 12.40 -27.73 -8.70
C HIS A 134 12.75 -28.39 -7.36
N HIS A 135 13.48 -27.69 -6.48
CA HIS A 135 13.82 -28.08 -5.13
C HIS A 135 13.35 -27.02 -4.16
N VAL A 136 12.76 -27.44 -3.04
CA VAL A 136 12.29 -26.53 -1.98
C VAL A 136 12.97 -26.92 -0.67
N THR A 137 13.67 -25.95 -0.06
CA THR A 137 14.41 -26.11 1.18
C THR A 137 13.73 -25.36 2.32
N PHE A 138 13.32 -26.07 3.36
CA PHE A 138 12.72 -25.46 4.54
C PHE A 138 13.81 -24.94 5.49
N LEU A 139 13.79 -23.64 5.76
CA LEU A 139 14.68 -23.00 6.72
C LEU A 139 14.18 -23.14 8.15
N TYR A 140 12.88 -22.99 8.35
CA TYR A 140 12.25 -23.08 9.65
C TYR A 140 10.84 -23.68 9.53
N VAL A 141 10.50 -24.60 10.42
CA VAL A 141 9.21 -25.29 10.43
C VAL A 141 8.34 -24.73 11.54
N PHE A 142 7.16 -24.25 11.14
CA PHE A 142 6.13 -23.74 12.04
C PHE A 142 5.28 -24.90 12.61
N PRO A 143 4.52 -24.66 13.69
CA PRO A 143 3.55 -25.62 14.17
C PRO A 143 2.54 -25.99 13.08
N GLN A 144 2.27 -27.30 12.89
CA GLN A 144 1.38 -27.79 11.82
C GLN A 144 -0.06 -27.24 11.90
N SER A 145 -0.54 -26.84 13.10
CA SER A 145 -1.83 -26.18 13.27
C SER A 145 -1.97 -24.89 12.47
N LEU A 146 -0.87 -24.24 12.07
CA LEU A 146 -0.88 -23.02 11.26
C LEU A 146 -1.05 -23.27 9.76
N ALA A 147 -1.07 -24.52 9.30
CA ALA A 147 -1.38 -24.86 7.90
C ALA A 147 -2.73 -24.28 7.43
N VAL A 148 -3.70 -24.14 8.35
CA VAL A 148 -5.02 -23.55 8.09
C VAL A 148 -4.93 -22.08 7.65
N LEU A 149 -3.87 -21.38 8.00
CA LEU A 149 -3.66 -19.97 7.62
C LEU A 149 -3.11 -19.79 6.19
N GLY A 150 -2.89 -20.88 5.43
CA GLY A 150 -2.36 -20.81 4.07
C GLY A 150 -0.86 -20.55 3.99
N ILE A 151 -0.10 -20.79 5.08
CA ILE A 151 1.36 -20.72 5.10
C ILE A 151 1.92 -21.81 4.18
N THR A 152 3.07 -21.58 3.56
CA THR A 152 3.74 -22.54 2.66
C THR A 152 3.83 -23.92 3.28
N GLN A 153 3.13 -24.88 2.70
CA GLN A 153 3.07 -26.27 3.14
C GLN A 153 3.65 -27.18 2.06
N GLY A 154 4.74 -27.89 2.41
CA GLY A 154 5.34 -28.87 1.52
C GLY A 154 4.50 -30.13 1.39
N SER A 155 4.51 -30.75 0.23
CA SER A 155 3.90 -32.09 0.01
C SER A 155 5.04 -33.12 -0.09
N GLY A 156 5.14 -33.99 0.92
CA GLY A 156 6.18 -35.04 1.00
C GLY A 156 7.09 -34.90 2.20
N THR A 157 8.20 -35.66 2.18
CA THR A 157 9.23 -35.64 3.23
C THR A 157 10.40 -34.75 2.83
N PHE A 158 10.71 -33.78 3.67
CA PHE A 158 11.77 -32.80 3.46
C PHE A 158 12.82 -32.89 4.54
N TYR A 159 14.07 -32.70 4.15
CA TYR A 159 15.13 -32.54 5.12
C TYR A 159 15.15 -31.09 5.62
N VAL A 160 14.96 -30.92 6.91
CA VAL A 160 15.01 -29.62 7.58
C VAL A 160 16.30 -29.55 8.41
N PRO A 161 17.11 -28.51 8.26
CA PRO A 161 18.30 -28.31 9.09
C PRO A 161 17.92 -28.40 10.58
N TYR A 162 18.71 -29.18 11.35
CA TYR A 162 18.53 -29.40 12.78
C TYR A 162 17.36 -30.32 13.23
N LEU A 163 16.35 -30.57 12.36
CA LEU A 163 15.17 -31.40 12.69
C LEU A 163 15.20 -32.77 12.02
N GLY A 164 15.94 -32.89 10.91
CA GLY A 164 15.97 -34.11 10.10
C GLY A 164 14.83 -34.19 9.08
N TYR A 165 14.33 -35.39 8.79
CA TYR A 165 13.26 -35.59 7.83
C TYR A 165 11.91 -35.34 8.48
N VAL A 166 11.15 -34.40 7.92
CA VAL A 166 9.78 -34.03 8.35
C VAL A 166 8.82 -34.25 7.20
N SER A 167 7.69 -34.87 7.48
CA SER A 167 6.60 -35.05 6.51
C SER A 167 5.68 -33.83 6.50
N ASN A 168 5.37 -33.32 5.30
CA ASN A 168 4.51 -32.17 5.05
C ASN A 168 4.82 -30.94 5.94
N PRO A 169 6.06 -30.44 5.95
CA PRO A 169 6.44 -29.31 6.79
C PRO A 169 5.66 -28.06 6.37
N VAL A 170 5.27 -27.27 7.36
CA VAL A 170 4.68 -25.94 7.20
C VAL A 170 5.72 -24.94 7.66
N GLY A 171 6.10 -23.96 6.83
CA GLY A 171 7.12 -23.04 7.30
C GLY A 171 7.73 -22.13 6.26
N LEU A 172 8.79 -21.44 6.68
CA LEU A 172 9.56 -20.54 5.85
C LEU A 172 10.57 -21.34 5.00
N THR A 173 10.55 -21.08 3.69
CA THR A 173 11.45 -21.70 2.72
C THR A 173 12.41 -20.67 2.13
N TRP A 174 13.62 -21.11 1.73
CA TRP A 174 14.60 -20.25 1.07
C TRP A 174 14.05 -19.73 -0.27
N GLU A 175 13.44 -20.61 -1.03
CA GLU A 175 12.82 -20.34 -2.32
C GLU A 175 11.61 -19.40 -2.15
N GLY A 176 10.87 -19.52 -1.05
CA GLY A 176 9.80 -18.60 -0.67
C GLY A 176 10.32 -17.18 -0.45
N ILE A 177 11.50 -17.00 0.16
CA ILE A 177 12.12 -15.67 0.31
C ILE A 177 12.49 -15.08 -1.05
N ILE A 178 13.08 -15.86 -1.93
CA ILE A 178 13.43 -15.41 -3.29
C ILE A 178 12.16 -15.05 -4.08
N TYR A 179 11.12 -15.86 -3.99
CA TYR A 179 9.83 -15.61 -4.61
C TYR A 179 9.18 -14.32 -4.07
N GLY A 180 9.18 -14.13 -2.74
CA GLY A 180 8.68 -12.91 -2.10
C GLY A 180 9.41 -11.66 -2.58
N LEU A 181 10.74 -11.71 -2.73
CA LEU A 181 11.52 -10.61 -3.28
C LEU A 181 11.17 -10.33 -4.76
N GLN A 182 10.95 -11.36 -5.56
CA GLN A 182 10.57 -11.21 -6.96
C GLN A 182 9.19 -10.54 -7.11
N ILE A 183 8.18 -10.98 -6.36
CA ILE A 183 6.83 -10.41 -6.40
C ILE A 183 6.82 -8.98 -5.89
N THR A 184 7.68 -8.64 -4.95
CA THR A 184 7.76 -7.30 -4.39
C THR A 184 7.98 -6.23 -5.45
N PHE A 185 8.75 -6.49 -6.49
CA PHE A 185 8.96 -5.51 -7.57
C PHE A 185 7.67 -5.13 -8.29
N ARG A 186 6.70 -6.03 -8.39
CA ARG A 186 5.37 -5.77 -8.96
C ARG A 186 4.58 -4.79 -8.08
N ALA A 187 4.53 -5.06 -6.77
CA ALA A 187 3.83 -4.21 -5.81
C ALA A 187 4.45 -2.81 -5.74
N VAL A 188 5.77 -2.73 -5.73
CA VAL A 188 6.51 -1.47 -5.65
C VAL A 188 6.34 -0.62 -6.90
N ALA A 189 6.32 -1.23 -8.11
CA ALA A 189 6.04 -0.53 -9.36
C ALA A 189 4.61 0.06 -9.37
N ALA A 190 3.62 -0.71 -8.89
CA ALA A 190 2.24 -0.25 -8.76
C ALA A 190 2.11 0.93 -7.79
N ILE A 191 2.71 0.83 -6.60
CA ILE A 191 2.65 1.89 -5.59
C ILE A 191 3.40 3.14 -6.06
N ALA A 192 4.58 3.00 -6.67
CA ALA A 192 5.34 4.11 -7.19
C ALA A 192 4.54 4.87 -8.28
N SER A 193 3.87 4.16 -9.20
CA SER A 193 3.05 4.81 -10.23
C SER A 193 1.82 5.51 -9.66
N GLY A 194 1.16 4.94 -8.65
CA GLY A 194 0.04 5.56 -7.95
C GLY A 194 0.45 6.82 -7.17
N LEU A 195 1.57 6.78 -6.46
CA LEU A 195 2.12 7.95 -5.77
C LEU A 195 2.54 9.05 -6.74
N LEU A 196 3.08 8.71 -7.93
CA LEU A 196 3.40 9.67 -8.98
C LEU A 196 2.15 10.46 -9.41
N LEU A 197 1.01 9.77 -9.57
CA LEU A 197 -0.28 10.40 -9.89
C LEU A 197 -0.69 11.40 -8.81
N ILE A 198 -0.63 11.00 -7.53
CA ILE A 198 -1.01 11.84 -6.38
C ILE A 198 -0.11 13.08 -6.29
N PHE A 199 1.20 12.95 -6.49
CA PHE A 199 2.14 14.06 -6.41
C PHE A 199 2.12 15.00 -7.60
N SER A 200 1.63 14.54 -8.75
CA SER A 200 1.64 15.30 -10.00
C SER A 200 0.30 15.95 -10.33
N THR A 201 -0.78 15.58 -9.62
CA THR A 201 -2.13 16.00 -9.99
C THR A 201 -2.98 16.27 -8.74
N PRO A 202 -3.63 17.45 -8.64
CA PRO A 202 -4.54 17.71 -7.53
C PRO A 202 -5.78 16.80 -7.63
N PRO A 203 -6.34 16.36 -6.51
CA PRO A 203 -7.54 15.51 -6.50
C PRO A 203 -8.73 16.09 -7.26
N SER A 204 -8.89 17.43 -7.26
CA SER A 204 -9.93 18.13 -8.01
C SER A 204 -9.84 17.90 -9.51
N ASP A 205 -8.62 17.86 -10.08
CA ASP A 205 -8.42 17.68 -11.51
C ASP A 205 -8.59 16.22 -11.91
N ILE A 206 -8.20 15.28 -11.02
CA ILE A 206 -8.47 13.84 -11.20
C ILE A 206 -9.98 13.61 -11.34
N LEU A 207 -10.78 14.15 -10.42
CA LEU A 207 -12.23 13.95 -10.42
C LEU A 207 -12.92 14.64 -11.61
N ARG A 208 -12.48 15.84 -11.97
CA ARG A 208 -12.98 16.52 -13.19
C ARG A 208 -12.67 15.71 -14.45
N SER A 209 -11.50 15.09 -14.51
CA SER A 209 -11.15 14.24 -15.66
C SER A 209 -12.03 12.99 -15.74
N LEU A 210 -12.41 12.41 -14.61
CA LEU A 210 -13.34 11.29 -14.52
C LEU A 210 -14.78 11.72 -14.87
N GLU A 211 -15.24 12.89 -14.44
CA GLU A 211 -16.53 13.46 -14.84
C GLU A 211 -16.60 13.62 -16.37
N LYS A 212 -15.53 14.15 -17.00
CA LYS A 212 -15.44 14.24 -18.46
C LYS A 212 -15.39 12.87 -19.16
N SER A 213 -15.02 11.82 -18.45
CA SER A 213 -15.01 10.44 -18.95
C SER A 213 -16.33 9.69 -18.74
N GLY A 214 -17.36 10.37 -18.17
CA GLY A 214 -18.70 9.81 -17.99
C GLY A 214 -19.13 9.58 -16.54
N LEU A 215 -18.31 9.95 -15.54
CA LEU A 215 -18.72 9.86 -14.14
C LEU A 215 -19.83 10.88 -13.86
N PRO A 216 -20.96 10.50 -13.19
CA PRO A 216 -21.99 11.43 -12.77
C PRO A 216 -21.44 12.56 -11.90
N ILE A 217 -21.93 13.78 -12.10
CA ILE A 217 -21.46 14.98 -11.40
C ILE A 217 -21.62 14.84 -9.88
N GLU A 218 -22.69 14.21 -9.42
CA GLU A 218 -22.97 13.98 -8.01
C GLU A 218 -21.90 13.09 -7.37
N LEU A 219 -21.48 12.03 -8.05
CA LEU A 219 -20.41 11.16 -7.59
C LEU A 219 -19.06 11.87 -7.59
N GLY A 220 -18.75 12.63 -8.65
CA GLY A 220 -17.53 13.42 -8.72
C GLY A 220 -17.45 14.42 -7.56
N PHE A 221 -18.52 15.13 -7.27
CA PHE A 221 -18.59 16.08 -6.16
C PHE A 221 -18.44 15.38 -4.80
N THR A 222 -19.13 14.27 -4.59
CA THR A 222 -19.06 13.51 -3.34
C THR A 222 -17.65 13.01 -3.09
N LEU A 223 -16.98 12.44 -4.10
CA LEU A 223 -15.59 11.98 -4.01
C LEU A 223 -14.64 13.16 -3.74
N LEU A 224 -14.84 14.31 -4.40
CA LEU A 224 -14.03 15.51 -4.16
C LEU A 224 -14.14 15.97 -2.71
N LEU A 225 -15.36 16.01 -2.17
CA LEU A 225 -15.59 16.35 -0.77
C LEU A 225 -14.97 15.34 0.17
N ALA A 226 -15.10 14.05 -0.13
CA ALA A 226 -14.50 12.99 0.67
C ALA A 226 -12.97 13.14 0.77
N VAL A 227 -12.28 13.32 -0.36
CA VAL A 227 -10.82 13.50 -0.38
C VAL A 227 -10.39 14.81 0.28
N SER A 228 -11.08 15.91 0.02
CA SER A 228 -10.74 17.23 0.59
C SER A 228 -11.06 17.34 2.08
N SER A 229 -11.97 16.52 2.61
CA SER A 229 -12.28 16.49 4.05
C SER A 229 -11.25 15.72 4.89
N VAL A 230 -10.43 14.85 4.30
CA VAL A 230 -9.42 14.07 5.04
C VAL A 230 -8.48 14.95 5.86
N PRO A 231 -7.82 16.00 5.33
CA PRO A 231 -6.99 16.89 6.13
C PRO A 231 -7.74 17.53 7.30
N LYS A 232 -8.98 17.98 7.05
CA LYS A 232 -9.82 18.62 8.07
C LYS A 232 -10.20 17.65 9.19
N VAL A 233 -10.55 16.41 8.86
CA VAL A 233 -10.82 15.36 9.87
C VAL A 233 -9.58 15.08 10.71
N LEU A 234 -8.41 15.05 10.11
CA LEU A 234 -7.15 14.86 10.83
C LEU A 234 -6.84 16.05 11.78
N GLU A 235 -7.06 17.29 11.34
CA GLU A 235 -6.93 18.47 12.19
C GLU A 235 -7.92 18.44 13.36
N ASN A 236 -9.19 18.15 13.10
CA ASN A 236 -10.22 17.97 14.12
C ASN A 236 -9.84 16.87 15.12
N SER A 237 -9.26 15.77 14.64
CA SER A 237 -8.78 14.68 15.48
C SER A 237 -7.67 15.14 16.42
N MET A 238 -6.73 15.96 15.94
CA MET A 238 -5.68 16.54 16.78
C MET A 238 -6.24 17.48 17.86
N VAL A 239 -7.24 18.29 17.52
CA VAL A 239 -7.91 19.16 18.49
C VAL A 239 -8.56 18.33 19.60
N VAL A 240 -9.29 17.27 19.24
CA VAL A 240 -9.93 16.35 20.21
C VAL A 240 -8.89 15.67 21.07
N LEU A 241 -7.82 15.13 20.50
CA LEU A 241 -6.75 14.48 21.25
C LEU A 241 -6.03 15.45 22.20
N ASN A 242 -5.76 16.68 21.76
CA ASN A 242 -5.14 17.70 22.59
C ASN A 242 -6.06 18.16 23.72
N SER A 243 -7.37 18.25 23.48
CA SER A 243 -8.36 18.56 24.53
C SER A 243 -8.41 17.47 25.61
N LEU A 244 -8.30 16.19 25.22
CA LEU A 244 -8.22 15.07 26.15
C LEU A 244 -6.92 15.10 26.97
N ARG A 245 -5.79 15.42 26.33
CA ARG A 245 -4.52 15.62 27.03
C ARG A 245 -4.60 16.76 28.08
N ALA A 246 -5.22 17.88 27.69
CA ALA A 246 -5.44 19.00 28.59
C ALA A 246 -6.33 18.64 29.82
N ARG A 247 -7.23 17.65 29.64
CA ARG A 247 -8.05 17.08 30.72
C ARG A 247 -7.34 16.01 31.54
N GLY A 248 -6.02 15.82 31.33
CA GLY A 248 -5.19 14.88 32.11
C GLY A 248 -5.22 13.44 31.62
N VAL A 249 -5.71 13.16 30.41
CA VAL A 249 -5.67 11.81 29.82
C VAL A 249 -4.26 11.53 29.29
N GLU A 250 -3.59 10.57 29.91
CA GLU A 250 -2.30 10.05 29.44
C GLU A 250 -2.55 8.88 28.48
N PHE A 251 -2.01 8.95 27.25
CA PHE A 251 -2.12 7.89 26.23
C PHE A 251 -1.00 6.84 26.31
N ARG A 252 -0.21 6.86 27.39
CA ARG A 252 0.84 5.87 27.63
C ARG A 252 0.56 5.15 28.93
N PRO A 253 0.58 3.82 28.95
CA PRO A 253 0.50 3.06 30.19
C PRO A 253 1.72 3.38 31.05
N ARG A 254 1.51 3.67 32.32
CA ARG A 254 2.55 4.09 33.27
C ARG A 254 3.02 2.96 34.16
N SER A 255 2.17 1.94 34.34
CA SER A 255 2.44 0.83 35.22
C SER A 255 3.34 -0.23 34.64
N ARG A 256 4.28 -0.75 35.45
CA ARG A 256 5.10 -1.92 35.08
C ARG A 256 4.43 -3.25 35.51
N ASN A 257 3.37 -3.22 36.33
CA ASN A 257 2.66 -4.41 36.74
C ASN A 257 1.75 -4.92 35.62
N PRO A 258 1.79 -6.20 35.20
CA PRO A 258 1.06 -6.72 34.04
C PRO A 258 -0.46 -6.55 34.18
N ILE A 259 -1.04 -6.73 35.37
CA ILE A 259 -2.48 -6.58 35.60
C ILE A 259 -2.92 -5.12 35.44
N ARG A 260 -2.15 -4.18 36.05
CA ARG A 260 -2.43 -2.74 35.91
C ARG A 260 -2.21 -2.25 34.48
N LEU A 261 -1.20 -2.78 33.78
CA LEU A 261 -0.93 -2.47 32.37
C LEU A 261 -2.11 -2.85 31.49
N ILE A 262 -2.74 -4.01 31.72
CA ILE A 262 -3.96 -4.41 31.00
C ILE A 262 -5.11 -3.46 31.30
N ALA A 263 -5.34 -3.12 32.57
CA ALA A 263 -6.41 -2.20 32.99
C ALA A 263 -6.22 -0.79 32.41
N GLU A 264 -5.00 -0.26 32.42
CA GLU A 264 -4.65 1.04 31.82
C GLU A 264 -4.83 1.01 30.29
N SER A 265 -4.46 -0.09 29.63
CA SER A 265 -4.63 -0.25 28.19
C SER A 265 -6.11 -0.29 27.81
N LEU A 266 -6.96 -0.99 28.56
CA LEU A 266 -8.41 -1.00 28.35
C LEU A 266 -9.03 0.39 28.57
N PHE A 267 -8.57 1.13 29.59
CA PHE A 267 -8.99 2.51 29.81
C PHE A 267 -8.62 3.40 28.62
N ILE A 268 -7.39 3.30 28.10
CA ILE A 268 -6.93 4.07 26.93
C ILE A 268 -7.79 3.72 25.71
N ILE A 269 -8.09 2.44 25.47
CA ILE A 269 -8.97 2.01 24.37
C ILE A 269 -10.37 2.65 24.52
N ARG A 270 -10.96 2.64 25.72
CA ARG A 270 -12.25 3.27 25.96
C ARG A 270 -12.22 4.78 25.68
N VAL A 271 -11.16 5.46 26.07
CA VAL A 271 -10.98 6.90 25.81
C VAL A 271 -10.83 7.17 24.30
N ILE A 272 -10.08 6.32 23.57
CA ILE A 272 -9.95 6.43 22.12
C ILE A 272 -11.31 6.26 21.45
N VAL A 273 -12.12 5.29 21.86
CA VAL A 273 -13.48 5.09 21.33
C VAL A 273 -14.36 6.33 21.56
N MET A 274 -14.33 6.92 22.75
CA MET A 274 -15.06 8.15 23.06
C MET A 274 -14.56 9.33 22.20
N ALA A 275 -13.25 9.43 21.97
CA ALA A 275 -12.65 10.41 21.09
C ALA A 275 -13.14 10.24 19.64
N LEU A 276 -13.20 9.00 19.13
CA LEU A 276 -13.73 8.70 17.81
C LEU A 276 -15.18 9.16 17.64
N VAL A 277 -16.03 8.90 18.64
CA VAL A 277 -17.43 9.38 18.64
C VAL A 277 -17.48 10.91 18.51
N SER A 278 -16.65 11.62 19.28
CA SER A 278 -16.58 13.08 19.25
C SER A 278 -16.12 13.60 17.86
N ILE A 279 -15.13 12.95 17.25
CA ILE A 279 -14.64 13.27 15.91
C ILE A 279 -15.74 13.05 14.86
N VAL A 280 -16.49 11.94 14.95
CA VAL A 280 -17.60 11.65 14.04
C VAL A 280 -18.70 12.69 14.16
N ILE A 281 -19.12 13.08 15.38
CA ILE A 281 -20.13 14.12 15.58
C ILE A 281 -19.68 15.45 14.98
N LEU A 282 -18.41 15.82 15.17
CA LEU A 282 -17.84 17.05 14.60
C LEU A 282 -17.84 17.00 13.06
N THR A 283 -17.45 15.88 12.50
CA THR A 283 -17.42 15.66 11.04
C THR A 283 -18.82 15.71 10.44
N LEU A 284 -19.83 15.12 11.10
CA LEU A 284 -21.24 15.20 10.66
C LEU A 284 -21.77 16.63 10.70
N ARG A 285 -21.38 17.42 11.70
CA ARG A 285 -21.73 18.85 11.76
C ARG A 285 -21.12 19.62 10.58
N ASP A 286 -19.85 19.37 10.28
CA ASP A 286 -19.17 19.98 9.13
C ASP A 286 -19.81 19.56 7.81
N ALA A 287 -20.18 18.30 7.66
CA ALA A 287 -20.85 17.79 6.45
C ALA A 287 -22.21 18.51 6.20
N ARG A 288 -22.98 18.75 7.27
CA ARG A 288 -24.24 19.52 7.16
C ARG A 288 -24.00 20.96 6.68
N GLN A 289 -22.96 21.62 7.19
CA GLN A 289 -22.61 22.99 6.76
C GLN A 289 -22.20 23.02 5.28
N ILE A 290 -21.43 22.02 4.83
CA ILE A 290 -21.02 21.88 3.44
C ILE A 290 -22.24 21.65 2.53
N ALA A 291 -23.20 20.82 2.94
CA ALA A 291 -24.43 20.57 2.20
C ALA A 291 -25.24 21.85 2.03
N ILE A 292 -25.46 22.62 3.11
CA ILE A 292 -26.18 23.92 3.06
C ILE A 292 -25.44 24.89 2.13
N ALA A 293 -24.10 24.97 2.23
CA ALA A 293 -23.31 25.84 1.37
C ALA A 293 -23.38 25.45 -0.12
N ALA A 294 -23.49 24.16 -0.42
CA ALA A 294 -23.65 23.65 -1.78
C ALA A 294 -25.04 24.02 -2.34
N ASP A 295 -26.10 23.89 -1.55
CA ASP A 295 -27.46 24.23 -1.94
C ASP A 295 -27.59 25.73 -2.20
N ILE A 296 -27.04 26.60 -1.33
CA ILE A 296 -27.02 28.06 -1.52
C ILE A 296 -26.28 28.44 -2.82
N ARG A 297 -25.25 27.70 -3.19
CA ARG A 297 -24.51 27.92 -4.45
C ARG A 297 -25.20 27.29 -5.66
N ALA A 298 -26.43 26.83 -5.53
CA ALA A 298 -27.23 26.22 -6.59
C ALA A 298 -26.53 25.03 -7.27
N PHE A 299 -25.91 24.14 -6.49
CA PHE A 299 -25.10 23.05 -7.01
C PHE A 299 -25.85 22.18 -8.04
N ARG A 300 -27.18 21.99 -7.91
CA ARG A 300 -28.01 21.16 -8.78
C ARG A 300 -28.92 21.97 -9.75
N ALA A 301 -28.76 23.28 -9.83
CA ALA A 301 -29.66 24.12 -10.65
C ALA A 301 -29.54 23.84 -12.16
N TYR A 302 -28.37 23.46 -12.65
CA TYR A 302 -28.14 23.22 -14.06
C TYR A 302 -27.50 21.83 -14.31
N ARG A 303 -27.94 21.14 -15.36
CA ARG A 303 -27.41 19.87 -15.80
C ARG A 303 -25.96 19.98 -16.33
N ARG A 304 -25.56 21.12 -16.88
CA ARG A 304 -24.20 21.38 -17.38
C ARG A 304 -23.55 22.46 -16.55
N ARG A 305 -22.34 22.21 -16.09
CA ARG A 305 -21.54 23.18 -15.33
C ARG A 305 -20.45 23.77 -16.20
N THR A 306 -20.15 25.04 -15.96
CA THR A 306 -18.96 25.70 -16.48
C THR A 306 -17.81 25.51 -15.48
N TYR A 307 -16.64 25.12 -15.98
CA TYR A 307 -15.44 24.94 -15.16
C TYR A 307 -14.51 26.13 -15.36
N TYR A 308 -13.97 26.66 -14.26
CA TYR A 308 -12.98 27.74 -14.32
C TYR A 308 -11.71 27.32 -15.05
N ARG A 309 -11.26 26.07 -14.85
CA ARG A 309 -10.08 25.50 -15.53
C ARG A 309 -10.56 24.39 -16.46
N ASP A 310 -10.40 24.61 -17.75
CA ASP A 310 -10.76 23.57 -18.74
C ASP A 310 -9.57 22.63 -18.96
N ILE A 311 -9.78 21.34 -18.71
CA ILE A 311 -8.78 20.30 -18.90
C ILE A 311 -8.97 19.75 -20.31
N ARG A 312 -7.96 19.89 -21.18
CA ARG A 312 -7.98 19.42 -22.57
C ARG A 312 -6.77 18.54 -22.84
N LEU A 313 -6.99 17.45 -23.56
CA LEU A 313 -5.91 16.60 -24.02
C LEU A 313 -5.00 17.39 -24.96
N GLY A 314 -3.72 17.45 -24.63
CA GLY A 314 -2.69 18.08 -25.42
C GLY A 314 -1.99 17.09 -26.38
N ARG A 315 -1.15 17.58 -27.27
CA ARG A 315 -0.34 16.72 -28.17
C ARG A 315 0.54 15.73 -27.40
N ILE A 316 1.07 16.14 -26.24
CA ILE A 316 1.89 15.32 -25.36
C ILE A 316 1.08 14.14 -24.81
N ASP A 317 -0.20 14.36 -24.50
CA ASP A 317 -1.07 13.32 -23.97
C ASP A 317 -1.36 12.23 -24.99
N TYR A 318 -1.60 12.61 -26.27
CA TYR A 318 -1.81 11.63 -27.36
C TYR A 318 -0.57 10.77 -27.58
N ILE A 319 0.62 11.36 -27.56
CA ILE A 319 1.89 10.62 -27.68
C ILE A 319 2.08 9.69 -26.49
N ALA A 320 1.83 10.18 -25.28
CA ALA A 320 1.94 9.38 -24.06
C ALA A 320 0.94 8.21 -24.06
N ILE A 321 -0.32 8.44 -24.44
CA ILE A 321 -1.34 7.40 -24.54
C ILE A 321 -0.93 6.34 -25.59
N ALA A 322 -0.46 6.76 -26.76
CA ALA A 322 0.01 5.84 -27.78
C ALA A 322 1.18 4.96 -27.27
N LEU A 323 2.15 5.56 -26.59
CA LEU A 323 3.28 4.85 -26.00
C LEU A 323 2.82 3.87 -24.90
N LEU A 324 1.85 4.26 -24.08
CA LEU A 324 1.28 3.41 -23.03
C LEU A 324 0.51 2.22 -23.63
N ILE A 325 -0.23 2.42 -24.72
CA ILE A 325 -0.91 1.33 -25.43
C ILE A 325 0.11 0.36 -26.02
N VAL A 326 1.17 0.86 -26.65
CA VAL A 326 2.26 0.01 -27.16
C VAL A 326 2.90 -0.78 -26.03
N LEU A 327 3.15 -0.15 -24.89
CA LEU A 327 3.68 -0.80 -23.68
C LEU A 327 2.76 -1.92 -23.18
N LEU A 328 1.45 -1.68 -23.16
CA LEU A 328 0.46 -2.69 -22.76
C LEU A 328 0.46 -3.87 -23.71
N ILE A 329 0.42 -3.62 -25.03
CA ILE A 329 0.45 -4.67 -26.05
C ILE A 329 1.77 -5.47 -25.96
N ALA A 330 2.90 -4.78 -25.82
CA ALA A 330 4.20 -5.42 -25.62
C ALA A 330 4.23 -6.27 -24.34
N GLY A 331 3.67 -5.76 -23.23
CA GLY A 331 3.56 -6.50 -21.99
C GLY A 331 2.72 -7.77 -22.12
N ILE A 332 1.56 -7.70 -22.77
CA ILE A 332 0.71 -8.87 -23.06
C ILE A 332 1.43 -9.87 -23.98
N TYR A 333 2.08 -9.39 -25.03
CA TYR A 333 2.84 -10.26 -25.95
C TYR A 333 3.98 -10.98 -25.22
N ILE A 334 4.76 -10.25 -24.42
CA ILE A 334 5.88 -10.80 -23.66
C ILE A 334 5.38 -11.80 -22.61
N SER A 335 4.27 -11.51 -21.94
CA SER A 335 3.71 -12.44 -20.93
C SER A 335 3.23 -13.76 -21.50
N GLY A 336 2.92 -13.81 -22.82
CA GLY A 336 2.58 -15.03 -23.55
C GLY A 336 3.78 -15.86 -23.98
N LEU A 337 5.00 -15.33 -23.87
CA LEU A 337 6.22 -16.09 -24.19
C LEU A 337 6.55 -17.07 -23.03
N PRO A 338 7.06 -18.28 -23.36
CA PRO A 338 7.42 -19.26 -22.35
C PRO A 338 8.46 -18.69 -21.38
N GLY A 339 8.19 -18.80 -20.08
CA GLY A 339 9.08 -18.31 -19.03
C GLY A 339 9.05 -16.81 -18.74
N MET A 340 8.26 -16.01 -19.49
CA MET A 340 8.18 -14.55 -19.33
C MET A 340 6.91 -14.06 -18.61
N GLY A 341 5.99 -14.95 -18.31
CA GLY A 341 4.74 -14.65 -17.59
C GLY A 341 4.94 -14.42 -16.09
N ALA A 342 3.86 -14.10 -15.42
CA ALA A 342 3.82 -13.89 -13.98
C ALA A 342 4.26 -15.12 -13.17
N VAL A 343 3.93 -16.30 -13.69
CA VAL A 343 4.47 -17.59 -13.24
C VAL A 343 5.27 -18.14 -14.42
N PRO A 344 6.57 -18.39 -14.25
CA PRO A 344 7.34 -19.01 -15.30
C PRO A 344 6.75 -20.40 -15.57
N TYR A 345 5.98 -20.49 -16.66
CA TYR A 345 5.49 -21.76 -17.13
C TYR A 345 6.69 -22.53 -17.68
N ASN A 346 7.04 -23.60 -17.01
CA ASN A 346 7.89 -24.60 -17.61
C ASN A 346 6.95 -25.57 -18.34
N PRO A 347 6.98 -25.65 -19.69
CA PRO A 347 6.14 -26.55 -20.45
C PRO A 347 6.43 -28.01 -20.12
#